data_43b7d6c6afbe37b3dcc212062923875a
#
_entry.id   43b7d6c6afbe37b3dcc212062923875a
#
_cell.length_a   1.000
_cell.length_b   1.000
_cell.length_c   1.000
_cell.angle_alpha   90.00
_cell.angle_beta   90.00
_cell.angle_gamma   90.00
#
_symmetry.space_group_name_H-M   'P 1'
#
loop_
_entity.id
_entity.type
_entity.pdbx_description
1 polymer ?
#
loop_
_entity_poly.entity_id
_entity_poly.type
_entity_poly.pdbx_seq_one_letter_code
_entity_poly.pdbx_strand_id
1 'polypeptide(L)'
;MKLNISIDYKTNWGEEIVLCLGGKRYPLSYTADGVWTGEVARFNPEKASEYCYEVVRDGYTVRSEWKKHNLVLPEGVAPKTLVINDRW
;
A
#
# COMPACT_ATOMS: atom_id res chain seq x y z
N MET A 1 7.22 9.13 10.81
CA MET A 1 6.91 7.70 10.93
C MET A 1 7.18 7.01 9.61
N LYS A 2 7.68 5.80 9.64
CA LYS A 2 7.89 4.95 8.47
C LYS A 2 6.72 3.98 8.33
N LEU A 3 6.22 3.80 7.12
CA LEU A 3 5.16 2.85 6.82
C LEU A 3 5.73 1.73 5.95
N ASN A 4 5.65 0.50 6.43
CA ASN A 4 5.99 -0.69 5.65
C ASN A 4 4.71 -1.42 5.32
N ILE A 5 4.46 -1.62 4.03
CA ILE A 5 3.24 -2.24 3.55
C ILE A 5 3.57 -3.52 2.78
N SER A 6 2.78 -4.56 3.00
CA SER A 6 2.80 -5.72 2.13
C SER A 6 1.37 -6.14 1.80
N ILE A 7 1.16 -6.57 0.58
CA ILE A 7 -0.15 -7.02 0.11
C ILE A 7 0.01 -8.35 -0.62
N ASP A 8 -0.84 -9.30 -0.25
CA ASP A 8 -0.91 -10.60 -0.89
C ASP A 8 -1.93 -10.55 -2.02
N TYR A 9 -1.44 -10.55 -3.25
CA TYR A 9 -2.29 -10.51 -4.44
C TYR A 9 -1.55 -11.11 -5.63
N LYS A 10 -2.15 -12.11 -6.26
CA LYS A 10 -1.59 -12.69 -7.47
C LYS A 10 -1.87 -11.81 -8.67
N THR A 11 -0.81 -11.21 -9.20
CA THR A 11 -0.88 -10.44 -10.43
C THR A 11 -0.63 -11.32 -11.64
N ASN A 12 -1.13 -10.90 -12.80
CA ASN A 12 -0.77 -11.50 -14.08
C ASN A 12 0.57 -10.93 -14.54
N TRP A 13 1.20 -11.60 -15.49
CA TRP A 13 2.48 -11.16 -16.03
C TRP A 13 2.39 -9.73 -16.56
N GLY A 14 3.33 -8.88 -16.20
CA GLY A 14 3.37 -7.49 -16.62
C GLY A 14 2.53 -6.53 -15.77
N GLU A 15 1.79 -7.04 -14.79
CA GLU A 15 1.03 -6.20 -13.85
C GLU A 15 1.88 -5.81 -12.65
N GLU A 16 1.66 -4.61 -12.14
CA GLU A 16 2.30 -4.11 -10.93
C GLU A 16 1.24 -3.57 -9.98
N ILE A 17 1.55 -3.54 -8.69
CA ILE A 17 0.65 -2.97 -7.68
C ILE A 17 1.18 -1.63 -7.22
N VAL A 18 0.29 -0.66 -7.12
CA VAL A 18 0.57 0.69 -6.65
C VAL A 18 -0.28 0.97 -5.43
N LEU A 19 0.36 1.48 -4.39
CA LEU A 19 -0.33 1.98 -3.20
C LEU A 19 -0.75 3.42 -3.43
N CYS A 20 -2.04 3.72 -3.24
CA CYS A 20 -2.58 5.08 -3.32
C CYS A 20 -2.85 5.57 -1.89
N LEU A 21 -2.11 6.57 -1.46
CA LEU A 21 -2.17 7.08 -0.10
C LEU A 21 -2.06 8.61 -0.11
N GLY A 22 -3.07 9.28 0.40
CA GLY A 22 -3.04 10.73 0.54
C GLY A 22 -2.86 11.49 -0.77
N GLY A 23 -3.42 10.98 -1.86
CA GLY A 23 -3.28 11.60 -3.18
C GLY A 23 -1.96 11.32 -3.89
N LYS A 24 -1.09 10.53 -3.28
CA LYS A 24 0.18 10.11 -3.87
C LYS A 24 0.15 8.63 -4.24
N ARG A 25 0.96 8.25 -5.21
CA ARG A 25 1.06 6.88 -5.69
C ARG A 25 2.45 6.34 -5.40
N TYR A 26 2.49 5.17 -4.78
CA TYR A 26 3.75 4.50 -4.41
C TYR A 26 3.79 3.13 -5.07
N PRO A 27 4.64 2.94 -6.09
CA PRO A 27 4.80 1.62 -6.71
C PRO A 27 5.38 0.62 -5.71
N LEU A 28 4.78 -0.56 -5.64
CA LEU A 28 5.26 -1.63 -4.78
C LEU A 28 6.21 -2.54 -5.56
N SER A 29 7.02 -3.31 -4.85
CA SER A 29 7.96 -4.26 -5.43
C SER A 29 7.49 -5.69 -5.18
N TYR A 30 7.56 -6.53 -6.21
CA TYR A 30 7.27 -7.95 -6.09
C TYR A 30 8.41 -8.65 -5.35
N THR A 31 8.06 -9.42 -4.34
CA THR A 31 9.07 -10.18 -3.57
C THR A 31 9.06 -11.66 -3.92
N ALA A 32 8.01 -12.38 -3.56
CA ALA A 32 7.87 -13.81 -3.85
C ALA A 32 6.43 -14.24 -3.56
N ASP A 33 6.01 -15.33 -4.19
CA ASP A 33 4.72 -16.00 -3.90
C ASP A 33 3.48 -15.09 -3.92
N GLY A 34 3.50 -14.10 -4.80
CA GLY A 34 2.36 -13.18 -4.92
C GLY A 34 2.34 -12.06 -3.89
N VAL A 35 3.45 -11.79 -3.21
CA VAL A 35 3.52 -10.71 -2.20
C VAL A 35 4.22 -9.49 -2.79
N TRP A 36 3.55 -8.34 -2.67
CA TRP A 36 4.09 -7.05 -3.08
C TRP A 36 4.36 -6.20 -1.84
N THR A 37 5.51 -5.53 -1.79
CA THR A 37 5.92 -4.75 -0.63
C THR A 37 6.34 -3.34 -1.02
N GLY A 38 6.21 -2.42 -0.07
CA GLY A 38 6.64 -1.04 -0.26
C GLY A 38 6.89 -0.34 1.07
N GLU A 39 7.58 0.79 1.00
CA GLU A 39 7.93 1.59 2.15
C GLU A 39 7.63 3.06 1.87
N VAL A 40 6.97 3.72 2.83
CA VAL A 40 6.79 5.16 2.82
C VAL A 40 7.63 5.74 3.96
N ALA A 41 8.74 6.39 3.62
CA ALA A 41 9.75 6.81 4.60
C ALA A 41 9.26 7.93 5.51
N ARG A 42 8.42 8.82 5.00
CA ARG A 42 7.89 9.96 5.76
C ARG A 42 6.37 9.95 5.70
N PHE A 43 5.79 9.19 6.59
CA PHE A 43 4.35 9.06 6.67
C PHE A 43 3.81 9.89 7.83
N ASN A 44 2.78 10.71 7.55
CA ASN A 44 2.07 11.45 8.59
C ASN A 44 0.62 10.98 8.67
N PRO A 45 0.26 10.20 9.71
CA PRO A 45 -1.08 9.64 9.83
C PRO A 45 -2.17 10.69 10.06
N GLU A 46 -1.81 11.91 10.49
CA GLU A 46 -2.76 13.00 10.65
C GLU A 46 -3.20 13.58 9.31
N LYS A 47 -2.34 13.50 8.29
CA LYS A 47 -2.63 14.02 6.95
C LYS A 47 -3.24 13.01 6.01
N ALA A 48 -2.91 11.74 6.19
CA ALA A 48 -3.38 10.68 5.30
C ALA A 48 -3.56 9.40 6.09
N SER A 49 -4.79 8.96 6.27
CA SER A 49 -5.12 7.71 6.96
C SER A 49 -5.86 6.73 6.08
N GLU A 50 -6.32 7.17 4.92
CA GLU A 50 -7.09 6.34 4.00
C GLU A 50 -6.22 5.96 2.81
N TYR A 51 -6.23 4.68 2.44
CA TYR A 51 -5.41 4.17 1.34
C TYR A 51 -6.13 3.05 0.59
N CYS A 52 -5.69 2.80 -0.63
CA CYS A 52 -6.16 1.70 -1.45
C CYS A 52 -5.04 1.24 -2.40
N TYR A 53 -5.31 0.16 -3.12
CA TYR A 53 -4.37 -0.38 -4.08
C TYR A 53 -4.94 -0.33 -5.49
N GLU A 54 -4.05 -0.20 -6.47
CA GLU A 54 -4.39 -0.30 -7.88
C GLU A 54 -3.46 -1.27 -8.57
N VAL A 55 -3.97 -1.99 -9.56
CA VAL A 55 -3.15 -2.83 -10.44
C VAL A 55 -2.90 -2.04 -11.72
N VAL A 56 -1.63 -1.90 -12.09
CA VAL A 56 -1.19 -1.11 -13.23
C VAL A 56 -0.47 -2.01 -14.23
N ARG A 57 -0.77 -1.82 -15.51
CA ARG A 57 -0.09 -2.51 -16.60
C ARG A 57 0.24 -1.50 -17.69
N ASP A 58 1.53 -1.48 -18.11
CA ASP A 58 2.03 -0.56 -19.15
C ASP A 58 1.69 0.91 -18.88
N GLY A 59 1.72 1.31 -17.59
CA GLY A 59 1.43 2.67 -17.19
C GLY A 59 -0.06 2.99 -17.03
N TYR A 60 -0.95 2.03 -17.26
CA TYR A 60 -2.39 2.24 -17.15
C TYR A 60 -2.98 1.42 -16.00
N THR A 61 -3.88 2.04 -15.24
CA THR A 61 -4.62 1.33 -14.19
C THR A 61 -5.63 0.39 -14.83
N VAL A 62 -5.48 -0.92 -14.61
CA VAL A 62 -6.38 -1.94 -15.16
C VAL A 62 -7.40 -2.42 -14.15
N ARG A 63 -7.09 -2.32 -12.86
CA ARG A 63 -8.02 -2.62 -11.77
C ARG A 63 -7.76 -1.69 -10.61
N SER A 64 -8.80 -1.31 -9.91
CA SER A 64 -8.71 -0.54 -8.68
C SER A 64 -9.49 -1.24 -7.59
N GLU A 65 -8.95 -1.21 -6.39
CA GLU A 65 -9.68 -1.68 -5.23
C GLU A 65 -10.84 -0.73 -4.94
N TRP A 66 -12.07 -1.26 -4.93
CA TRP A 66 -13.26 -0.44 -4.73
C TRP A 66 -13.42 0.00 -3.27
N LYS A 67 -12.82 -0.75 -2.35
CA LYS A 67 -12.93 -0.50 -0.92
C LYS A 67 -11.64 0.16 -0.43
N LYS A 68 -11.79 1.26 0.29
CA LYS A 68 -10.66 1.95 0.90
C LYS A 68 -10.38 1.42 2.28
N HIS A 69 -9.12 1.32 2.62
CA HIS A 69 -8.65 0.92 3.94
C HIS A 69 -8.38 2.15 4.79
N ASN A 70 -8.57 2.03 6.09
CA ASN A 70 -8.21 3.08 7.03
C ASN A 70 -7.09 2.62 7.93
N LEU A 71 -6.09 3.48 8.11
CA LEU A 71 -5.01 3.24 9.05
C LEU A 71 -5.48 3.56 10.46
N VAL A 72 -5.37 2.59 11.35
CA VAL A 72 -5.71 2.77 12.76
C VAL A 72 -4.42 2.68 13.57
N LEU A 73 -4.10 3.78 14.28
CA LEU A 73 -2.94 3.80 15.15
C LEU A 73 -3.33 3.35 16.57
N PRO A 74 -2.46 2.59 17.26
CA PRO A 74 -2.69 2.26 18.66
C PRO A 74 -2.74 3.53 19.51
N GLU A 75 -3.71 3.65 20.38
CA GLU A 75 -3.80 4.78 21.29
C GLU A 75 -2.61 4.85 22.25
N GLY A 76 -2.10 6.05 22.47
CA GLY A 76 -1.03 6.30 23.42
C GLY A 76 0.35 5.86 22.99
N VAL A 77 0.51 5.36 21.76
CA VAL A 77 1.80 4.95 21.23
C VAL A 77 2.02 5.60 19.86
N ALA A 78 3.17 6.26 19.71
CA ALA A 78 3.62 6.78 18.41
C ALA A 78 4.72 5.85 17.88
N PRO A 79 4.42 4.79 17.14
CA PRO A 79 5.44 3.88 16.64
C PRO A 79 6.33 4.59 15.63
N LYS A 80 7.62 4.26 15.62
CA LYS A 80 8.55 4.76 14.61
C LYS A 80 8.28 4.13 13.25
N THR A 81 7.78 2.91 13.25
CA THR A 81 7.45 2.16 12.05
C THR A 81 6.10 1.49 12.23
N LEU A 82 5.25 1.62 11.22
CA LEU A 82 3.98 0.91 11.15
C LEU A 82 4.08 -0.15 10.07
N VAL A 83 3.74 -1.40 10.41
CA VAL A 83 3.77 -2.52 9.47
C VAL A 83 2.35 -2.94 9.16
N ILE A 84 2.01 -3.01 7.88
CA ILE A 84 0.68 -3.41 7.43
C ILE A 84 0.81 -4.61 6.50
N ASN A 85 0.03 -5.65 6.78
CA ASN A 85 -0.07 -6.84 5.94
C ASN A 85 -1.50 -6.97 5.46
N ASP A 86 -1.73 -6.70 4.19
CA ASP A 86 -3.06 -6.71 3.59
C ASP A 86 -3.24 -7.89 2.64
N ARG A 87 -4.49 -8.17 2.36
CA ARG A 87 -4.91 -9.11 1.33
C ARG A 87 -6.00 -8.45 0.50
N TRP A 88 -5.84 -8.52 -0.80
CA TRP A 88 -6.85 -7.99 -1.73
C TRP A 88 -8.02 -8.95 -1.90
#